data_6151ab3395027e4fe1d3adb0d0c4164a
#
_entry.id   6151ab3395027e4fe1d3adb0d0c4164a
#
_cell.length_a   1.000
_cell.length_b   1.000
_cell.length_c   1.000
_cell.angle_alpha   90.00
_cell.angle_beta   90.00
_cell.angle_gamma   90.00
#
_symmetry.space_group_name_H-M   'P 1'
#
loop_
_entity.id
_entity.type
_entity.pdbx_description
1 polymer ?
#
loop_
_entity_poly.entity_id
_entity_poly.type
_entity_poly.pdbx_seq_one_letter_code
_entity_poly.pdbx_strand_id
1 'polypeptide(L)'
;MTIYDIAKMAGVSASSVSRVVNGKPGVNRATREKIQELLKEHNYVPDTNARNLVTQSNRTIGILTDDIDTLHQVEGCHRVEYELMRNGYYCFVKYIGHGPDAIETAMLDLARHRVEGAVCLGSAFRDARRVTRAVEHHLPNTPVVMVHNTLTFPRPNIYSVGADEVAGIQSCVDYLASRGRRHMLLVINENRVSGALIRSAFESAVKRYPHLRSAIYTGVPTSVDGGESFALRMLQEQPETDSIICANDLIAIGVLNILKEQSIQVPQQISLMGENN
;
A
#
# COMPACT_ATOMS: atom_id res chain seq x y z
N MET A 1 -36.66 -6.11 12.18
CA MET A 1 -37.54 -4.94 12.02
C MET A 1 -37.13 -4.15 10.79
N THR A 2 -38.07 -3.72 10.00
CA THR A 2 -37.85 -3.00 8.74
C THR A 2 -38.29 -1.53 8.85
N ILE A 3 -37.90 -0.70 7.89
CA ILE A 3 -38.32 0.70 7.81
C ILE A 3 -39.88 0.81 7.68
N TYR A 4 -40.52 -0.19 7.08
CA TYR A 4 -41.96 -0.27 6.93
C TYR A 4 -42.66 -0.52 8.26
N ASP A 5 -42.07 -1.31 9.17
CA ASP A 5 -42.60 -1.58 10.50
C ASP A 5 -42.57 -0.30 11.35
N ILE A 6 -41.46 0.44 11.33
CA ILE A 6 -41.34 1.74 12.00
C ILE A 6 -42.36 2.75 11.43
N ALA A 7 -42.50 2.79 10.12
CA ALA A 7 -43.47 3.67 9.47
C ALA A 7 -44.93 3.39 9.90
N LYS A 8 -45.28 2.11 10.01
CA LYS A 8 -46.58 1.67 10.50
C LYS A 8 -46.82 2.07 11.96
N MET A 9 -45.84 1.88 12.83
CA MET A 9 -45.92 2.26 14.24
C MET A 9 -46.00 3.79 14.45
N ALA A 10 -45.25 4.53 13.65
CA ALA A 10 -45.27 5.98 13.69
C ALA A 10 -46.52 6.61 13.04
N GLY A 11 -47.28 5.86 12.23
CA GLY A 11 -48.42 6.36 11.47
C GLY A 11 -48.05 7.28 10.31
N VAL A 12 -46.89 7.01 9.66
CA VAL A 12 -46.34 7.84 8.58
C VAL A 12 -45.89 6.97 7.40
N SER A 13 -45.49 7.60 6.29
CA SER A 13 -44.94 6.87 5.16
C SER A 13 -43.48 6.42 5.44
N ALA A 14 -43.06 5.33 4.80
CA ALA A 14 -41.66 4.89 4.88
C ALA A 14 -40.68 5.96 4.37
N SER A 15 -41.10 6.82 3.44
CA SER A 15 -40.31 7.96 2.98
C SER A 15 -40.06 9.01 4.08
N SER A 16 -41.04 9.22 4.97
CA SER A 16 -40.89 10.11 6.14
C SER A 16 -39.91 9.54 7.13
N VAL A 17 -39.97 8.24 7.43
CA VAL A 17 -38.96 7.56 8.29
C VAL A 17 -37.59 7.65 7.65
N SER A 18 -37.45 7.36 6.36
CA SER A 18 -36.17 7.47 5.63
C SER A 18 -35.59 8.89 5.70
N ARG A 19 -36.40 9.93 5.61
CA ARG A 19 -35.93 11.32 5.79
C ARG A 19 -35.38 11.58 7.20
N VAL A 20 -36.04 11.05 8.24
CA VAL A 20 -35.58 11.21 9.62
C VAL A 20 -34.27 10.46 9.85
N VAL A 21 -34.19 9.20 9.41
CA VAL A 21 -32.98 8.36 9.52
C VAL A 21 -31.78 9.01 8.80
N ASN A 22 -32.02 9.65 7.66
CA ASN A 22 -30.95 10.30 6.87
C ASN A 22 -30.75 11.79 7.20
N GLY A 23 -31.36 12.34 8.25
CA GLY A 23 -31.23 13.74 8.66
C GLY A 23 -31.81 14.76 7.66
N LYS A 24 -32.62 14.33 6.67
CA LYS A 24 -33.16 15.20 5.64
C LYS A 24 -34.32 16.07 6.16
N PRO A 25 -34.52 17.28 5.63
CA PRO A 25 -35.67 18.14 5.96
C PRO A 25 -36.97 17.58 5.39
N GLY A 26 -38.11 18.17 5.77
CA GLY A 26 -39.44 17.82 5.24
C GLY A 26 -40.27 16.88 6.11
N VAL A 27 -39.87 16.73 7.38
CA VAL A 27 -40.65 16.09 8.45
C VAL A 27 -40.76 17.08 9.60
N ASN A 28 -41.97 17.35 10.11
CA ASN A 28 -42.16 18.25 11.22
C ASN A 28 -41.53 17.72 12.51
N ARG A 29 -41.31 18.62 13.49
CA ARG A 29 -40.54 18.31 14.70
C ARG A 29 -41.18 17.17 15.50
N ALA A 30 -42.45 17.23 15.77
CA ALA A 30 -43.15 16.22 16.57
C ALA A 30 -43.08 14.82 15.95
N THR A 31 -43.28 14.74 14.63
CA THR A 31 -43.18 13.47 13.89
C THR A 31 -41.71 12.96 13.89
N ARG A 32 -40.75 13.84 13.79
CA ARG A 32 -39.32 13.48 13.86
C ARG A 32 -38.96 12.89 15.22
N GLU A 33 -39.37 13.54 16.30
CA GLU A 33 -39.13 13.07 17.67
C GLU A 33 -39.78 11.69 17.89
N LYS A 34 -41.02 11.49 17.49
CA LYS A 34 -41.73 10.20 17.57
C LYS A 34 -40.99 9.09 16.79
N ILE A 35 -40.51 9.38 15.59
CA ILE A 35 -39.77 8.40 14.79
C ILE A 35 -38.44 8.07 15.46
N GLN A 36 -37.72 9.07 15.98
CA GLN A 36 -36.44 8.86 16.68
C GLN A 36 -36.58 8.00 17.94
N GLU A 37 -37.66 8.19 18.71
CA GLU A 37 -37.98 7.34 19.88
C GLU A 37 -38.23 5.88 19.46
N LEU A 38 -39.05 5.64 18.44
CA LEU A 38 -39.31 4.30 17.91
C LEU A 38 -38.05 3.62 17.37
N LEU A 39 -37.19 4.37 16.66
CA LEU A 39 -35.92 3.85 16.17
C LEU A 39 -35.02 3.40 17.32
N LYS A 40 -34.98 4.17 18.42
CA LYS A 40 -34.20 3.88 19.62
C LYS A 40 -34.78 2.72 20.42
N GLU A 41 -36.10 2.73 20.68
CA GLU A 41 -36.81 1.69 21.44
C GLU A 41 -36.63 0.31 20.80
N HIS A 42 -36.66 0.27 19.48
CA HIS A 42 -36.58 -0.98 18.74
C HIS A 42 -35.17 -1.30 18.23
N ASN A 43 -34.14 -0.58 18.66
CA ASN A 43 -32.75 -0.74 18.21
C ASN A 43 -32.65 -0.88 16.68
N TYR A 44 -33.43 -0.04 15.95
CA TYR A 44 -33.46 -0.11 14.50
C TYR A 44 -32.13 0.30 13.89
N VAL A 45 -31.48 -0.64 13.20
CA VAL A 45 -30.27 -0.37 12.40
C VAL A 45 -30.72 -0.20 10.94
N PRO A 46 -30.44 0.95 10.31
CA PRO A 46 -30.75 1.15 8.90
C PRO A 46 -30.08 0.09 8.04
N ASP A 47 -30.85 -0.54 7.17
CA ASP A 47 -30.31 -1.46 6.17
C ASP A 47 -29.50 -0.67 5.14
N THR A 48 -28.18 -0.84 5.18
CA THR A 48 -27.26 -0.20 4.25
C THR A 48 -27.51 -0.66 2.80
N ASN A 49 -27.94 -1.89 2.58
CA ASN A 49 -28.27 -2.40 1.25
C ASN A 49 -29.49 -1.69 0.65
N ALA A 50 -30.54 -1.47 1.46
CA ALA A 50 -31.71 -0.72 1.03
C ALA A 50 -31.36 0.76 0.71
N ARG A 51 -30.46 1.35 1.49
CA ARG A 51 -29.94 2.71 1.24
C ARG A 51 -29.12 2.75 -0.06
N ASN A 52 -28.25 1.78 -0.29
CA ASN A 52 -27.37 1.68 -1.44
C ASN A 52 -28.20 1.53 -2.75
N LEU A 53 -29.32 0.80 -2.70
CA LEU A 53 -30.26 0.70 -3.83
C LEU A 53 -30.87 2.05 -4.22
N VAL A 54 -31.19 2.90 -3.23
CA VAL A 54 -31.78 4.22 -3.48
C VAL A 54 -30.73 5.26 -3.92
N THR A 55 -29.55 5.20 -3.36
CA THR A 55 -28.46 6.16 -3.66
C THR A 55 -27.62 5.75 -4.87
N GLN A 56 -27.73 4.52 -5.34
CA GLN A 56 -26.85 3.89 -6.33
C GLN A 56 -25.36 3.96 -5.94
N SER A 57 -25.09 4.12 -4.64
CA SER A 57 -23.76 4.24 -4.07
C SER A 57 -23.67 3.35 -2.84
N ASN A 58 -22.71 2.45 -2.82
CA ASN A 58 -22.41 1.60 -1.66
C ASN A 58 -21.26 2.16 -0.81
N ARG A 59 -20.62 3.23 -1.28
CA ARG A 59 -19.46 3.87 -0.64
C ARG A 59 -18.39 2.87 -0.23
N THR A 60 -18.18 1.85 -1.04
CA THR A 60 -17.22 0.78 -0.75
C THR A 60 -16.01 0.87 -1.67
N ILE A 61 -14.83 0.86 -1.07
CA ILE A 61 -13.55 0.84 -1.78
C ILE A 61 -12.85 -0.49 -1.48
N GLY A 62 -12.32 -1.13 -2.51
CA GLY A 62 -11.49 -2.31 -2.34
C GLY A 62 -10.01 -1.92 -2.21
N ILE A 63 -9.34 -2.46 -1.20
CA ILE A 63 -7.89 -2.32 -1.04
C ILE A 63 -7.27 -3.68 -1.35
N LEU A 64 -6.41 -3.74 -2.35
CA LEU A 64 -5.71 -4.95 -2.75
C LEU A 64 -4.24 -4.84 -2.35
N THR A 65 -3.68 -5.90 -1.78
CA THR A 65 -2.24 -5.99 -1.48
C THR A 65 -1.69 -7.35 -1.88
N ASP A 66 -0.45 -7.39 -2.32
CA ASP A 66 0.28 -8.63 -2.65
C ASP A 66 1.12 -9.16 -1.48
N ASP A 67 1.21 -8.41 -0.40
CA ASP A 67 2.02 -8.77 0.76
C ASP A 67 1.37 -8.27 2.06
N ILE A 68 1.26 -9.15 3.04
CA ILE A 68 0.74 -8.86 4.38
C ILE A 68 1.79 -9.05 5.48
N ASP A 69 2.99 -9.46 5.11
CA ASP A 69 4.09 -9.70 6.04
C ASP A 69 5.03 -8.49 6.12
N THR A 70 5.02 -7.63 5.10
CA THR A 70 5.84 -6.43 5.06
C THR A 70 5.14 -5.27 5.78
N LEU A 71 5.75 -4.77 6.86
CA LEU A 71 5.21 -3.68 7.69
C LEU A 71 4.78 -2.47 6.86
N HIS A 72 5.60 -2.06 5.91
CA HIS A 72 5.32 -0.92 5.02
C HIS A 72 4.00 -1.07 4.24
N GLN A 73 3.67 -2.28 3.74
CA GLN A 73 2.40 -2.50 3.05
C GLN A 73 1.22 -2.54 4.02
N VAL A 74 1.40 -3.15 5.18
CA VAL A 74 0.38 -3.17 6.23
C VAL A 74 0.05 -1.75 6.70
N GLU A 75 1.06 -0.92 6.96
CA GLU A 75 0.86 0.50 7.29
C GLU A 75 0.20 1.27 6.17
N GLY A 76 0.60 1.03 4.92
CA GLY A 76 -0.03 1.65 3.75
C GLY A 76 -1.52 1.32 3.66
N CYS A 77 -1.89 0.06 3.81
CA CYS A 77 -3.29 -0.38 3.87
C CYS A 77 -4.05 0.31 5.01
N HIS A 78 -3.48 0.33 6.22
CA HIS A 78 -4.10 0.95 7.39
C HIS A 78 -4.30 2.47 7.21
N ARG A 79 -3.31 3.18 6.66
CA ARG A 79 -3.44 4.64 6.39
C ARG A 79 -4.53 4.93 5.36
N VAL A 80 -4.59 4.14 4.30
CA VAL A 80 -5.64 4.26 3.27
C VAL A 80 -7.01 3.98 3.88
N GLU A 81 -7.16 2.89 4.65
CA GLU A 81 -8.39 2.56 5.37
C GLU A 81 -8.85 3.70 6.28
N TYR A 82 -7.95 4.20 7.11
CA TYR A 82 -8.23 5.28 8.05
C TYR A 82 -8.78 6.54 7.35
N GLU A 83 -8.14 6.97 6.26
CA GLU A 83 -8.60 8.14 5.51
C GLU A 83 -9.93 7.89 4.78
N LEU A 84 -10.14 6.70 4.25
CA LEU A 84 -11.42 6.33 3.64
C LEU A 84 -12.56 6.36 4.67
N MET A 85 -12.35 5.81 5.86
CA MET A 85 -13.33 5.83 6.94
C MET A 85 -13.67 7.25 7.39
N ARG A 86 -12.68 8.13 7.52
CA ARG A 86 -12.90 9.55 7.85
C ARG A 86 -13.75 10.27 6.82
N ASN A 87 -13.70 9.84 5.57
CA ASN A 87 -14.49 10.39 4.46
C ASN A 87 -15.81 9.64 4.25
N GLY A 88 -16.19 8.73 5.17
CA GLY A 88 -17.46 8.02 5.16
C GLY A 88 -17.54 6.91 4.10
N TYR A 89 -16.39 6.36 3.70
CA TYR A 89 -16.32 5.16 2.88
C TYR A 89 -16.12 3.93 3.76
N TYR A 90 -16.70 2.83 3.35
CA TYR A 90 -16.34 1.50 3.83
C TYR A 90 -15.23 0.95 2.96
N CYS A 91 -14.34 0.14 3.51
CA CYS A 91 -13.36 -0.57 2.72
C CYS A 91 -13.17 -2.00 3.23
N PHE A 92 -12.65 -2.84 2.36
CA PHE A 92 -12.12 -4.14 2.73
C PHE A 92 -10.73 -4.32 2.11
N VAL A 93 -9.85 -4.95 2.87
CA VAL A 93 -8.51 -5.29 2.42
C VAL A 93 -8.51 -6.73 1.95
N LYS A 94 -7.97 -6.98 0.76
CA LYS A 94 -7.82 -8.33 0.20
C LYS A 94 -6.37 -8.59 -0.16
N TYR A 95 -5.83 -9.65 0.40
CA TYR A 95 -4.58 -10.23 -0.05
C TYR A 95 -4.80 -11.03 -1.34
N ILE A 96 -4.03 -10.73 -2.39
CA ILE A 96 -4.22 -11.33 -3.71
C ILE A 96 -3.31 -12.54 -3.96
N GLY A 97 -2.24 -12.72 -3.16
CA GLY A 97 -1.23 -13.75 -3.42
C GLY A 97 -0.35 -13.45 -4.64
N HIS A 98 0.42 -14.45 -5.04
CA HIS A 98 1.44 -14.33 -6.11
C HIS A 98 1.15 -15.20 -7.36
N GLY A 99 -0.08 -15.70 -7.49
CA GLY A 99 -0.47 -16.55 -8.64
C GLY A 99 -0.53 -15.77 -9.96
N PRO A 100 -0.42 -16.47 -11.10
CA PRO A 100 -0.47 -15.85 -12.42
C PRO A 100 -1.78 -15.09 -12.69
N ASP A 101 -2.90 -15.55 -12.11
CA ASP A 101 -4.23 -14.96 -12.30
C ASP A 101 -4.68 -14.12 -11.09
N ALA A 102 -3.77 -13.84 -10.14
CA ALA A 102 -4.10 -13.15 -8.89
C ALA A 102 -4.75 -11.77 -9.13
N ILE A 103 -4.19 -10.97 -10.04
CA ILE A 103 -4.72 -9.64 -10.39
C ILE A 103 -6.09 -9.76 -11.04
N GLU A 104 -6.23 -10.65 -12.02
CA GLU A 104 -7.49 -10.86 -12.76
C GLU A 104 -8.61 -11.27 -11.81
N THR A 105 -8.34 -12.27 -10.95
CA THR A 105 -9.29 -12.75 -9.94
C THR A 105 -9.68 -11.66 -8.95
N ALA A 106 -8.69 -10.87 -8.50
CA ALA A 106 -8.95 -9.80 -7.54
C ALA A 106 -9.82 -8.69 -8.15
N MET A 107 -9.56 -8.27 -9.39
CA MET A 107 -10.37 -7.25 -10.08
C MET A 107 -11.81 -7.74 -10.36
N LEU A 108 -11.97 -9.02 -10.72
CA LEU A 108 -13.28 -9.65 -10.86
C LEU A 108 -14.06 -9.63 -9.53
N ASP A 109 -13.40 -9.93 -8.41
CA ASP A 109 -14.03 -9.91 -7.09
C ASP A 109 -14.46 -8.48 -6.70
N LEU A 110 -13.63 -7.48 -6.97
CA LEU A 110 -14.01 -6.07 -6.77
C LEU A 110 -15.25 -5.70 -7.58
N ALA A 111 -15.30 -6.14 -8.84
CA ALA A 111 -16.47 -5.91 -9.70
C ALA A 111 -17.74 -6.57 -9.12
N ARG A 112 -17.64 -7.81 -8.60
CA ARG A 112 -18.75 -8.52 -7.94
C ARG A 112 -19.25 -7.79 -6.70
N HIS A 113 -18.35 -7.17 -5.94
CA HIS A 113 -18.70 -6.35 -4.78
C HIS A 113 -19.16 -4.93 -5.14
N ARG A 114 -19.17 -4.59 -6.44
CA ARG A 114 -19.61 -3.28 -6.96
C ARG A 114 -18.88 -2.11 -6.26
N VAL A 115 -17.58 -2.24 -6.08
CA VAL A 115 -16.79 -1.17 -5.45
C VAL A 115 -16.83 0.11 -6.28
N GLU A 116 -16.81 1.25 -5.61
CA GLU A 116 -16.77 2.57 -6.25
C GLU A 116 -15.36 3.02 -6.62
N GLY A 117 -14.36 2.34 -6.08
CA GLY A 117 -12.96 2.55 -6.38
C GLY A 117 -12.11 1.40 -5.86
N ALA A 118 -10.88 1.34 -6.31
CA ALA A 118 -9.89 0.38 -5.84
C ALA A 118 -8.57 1.06 -5.55
N VAL A 119 -7.87 0.59 -4.52
CA VAL A 119 -6.48 0.96 -4.20
C VAL A 119 -5.65 -0.30 -4.20
N CYS A 120 -4.58 -0.31 -4.97
CA CYS A 120 -3.70 -1.46 -5.15
C CYS A 120 -2.31 -1.14 -4.63
N LEU A 121 -1.85 -1.89 -3.63
CA LEU A 121 -0.53 -1.74 -3.01
C LEU A 121 0.32 -2.97 -3.30
N GLY A 122 1.55 -2.74 -3.73
CA GLY A 122 2.54 -3.80 -3.87
C GLY A 122 3.12 -3.98 -5.26
N SER A 123 4.18 -4.77 -5.29
CA SER A 123 5.01 -4.97 -6.49
C SER A 123 4.33 -5.77 -7.60
N ALA A 124 3.36 -6.62 -7.28
CA ALA A 124 2.57 -7.37 -8.27
C ALA A 124 1.84 -6.44 -9.26
N PHE A 125 1.44 -5.25 -8.81
CA PHE A 125 0.74 -4.27 -9.64
C PHE A 125 1.68 -3.44 -10.55
N ARG A 126 2.97 -3.73 -10.60
CA ARG A 126 3.94 -3.11 -11.51
C ARG A 126 3.92 -3.72 -12.91
N ASP A 127 3.20 -4.81 -13.15
CA ASP A 127 2.95 -5.31 -14.51
C ASP A 127 1.80 -4.51 -15.15
N ALA A 128 2.17 -3.43 -15.82
CA ALA A 128 1.20 -2.51 -16.43
C ALA A 128 0.27 -3.20 -17.44
N ARG A 129 0.73 -4.23 -18.15
CA ARG A 129 -0.08 -4.95 -19.15
C ARG A 129 -1.17 -5.78 -18.47
N ARG A 130 -0.81 -6.55 -17.43
CA ARG A 130 -1.77 -7.36 -16.68
C ARG A 130 -2.80 -6.50 -15.97
N VAL A 131 -2.34 -5.44 -15.28
CA VAL A 131 -3.22 -4.48 -14.59
C VAL A 131 -4.19 -3.83 -15.57
N THR A 132 -3.67 -3.28 -16.69
CA THR A 132 -4.52 -2.61 -17.68
C THR A 132 -5.60 -3.55 -18.21
N ARG A 133 -5.23 -4.77 -18.59
CA ARG A 133 -6.17 -5.79 -19.09
C ARG A 133 -7.25 -6.15 -18.07
N ALA A 134 -6.86 -6.41 -16.82
CA ALA A 134 -7.80 -6.79 -15.76
C ALA A 134 -8.76 -5.65 -15.41
N VAL A 135 -8.27 -4.40 -15.32
CA VAL A 135 -9.11 -3.22 -15.11
C VAL A 135 -10.05 -2.98 -16.29
N GLU A 136 -9.56 -3.09 -17.51
CA GLU A 136 -10.37 -2.93 -18.71
C GLU A 136 -11.53 -3.94 -18.76
N HIS A 137 -11.29 -5.16 -18.37
CA HIS A 137 -12.26 -6.24 -18.40
C HIS A 137 -13.28 -6.16 -17.27
N HIS A 138 -12.84 -5.87 -16.04
CA HIS A 138 -13.70 -5.98 -14.86
C HIS A 138 -14.13 -4.65 -14.25
N LEU A 139 -13.32 -3.60 -14.39
CA LEU A 139 -13.51 -2.29 -13.75
C LEU A 139 -13.38 -1.13 -14.75
N PRO A 140 -14.03 -1.18 -15.93
CA PRO A 140 -13.77 -0.24 -17.03
C PRO A 140 -14.03 1.22 -16.68
N ASN A 141 -14.93 1.49 -15.72
CA ASN A 141 -15.35 2.83 -15.31
C ASN A 141 -15.06 3.13 -13.84
N THR A 142 -14.47 2.18 -13.10
CA THR A 142 -14.15 2.34 -11.68
C THR A 142 -12.74 2.94 -11.56
N PRO A 143 -12.54 4.02 -10.80
CA PRO A 143 -11.20 4.55 -10.55
C PRO A 143 -10.35 3.55 -9.77
N VAL A 144 -9.12 3.35 -10.23
CA VAL A 144 -8.15 2.43 -9.63
C VAL A 144 -6.86 3.19 -9.37
N VAL A 145 -6.38 3.18 -8.14
CA VAL A 145 -5.16 3.86 -7.72
C VAL A 145 -4.08 2.82 -7.43
N MET A 146 -2.94 2.95 -8.09
CA MET A 146 -1.75 2.16 -7.85
C MET A 146 -0.83 2.90 -6.88
N VAL A 147 -0.59 2.36 -5.71
CA VAL A 147 0.29 2.93 -4.69
C VAL A 147 1.69 2.30 -4.80
N HIS A 148 2.72 3.06 -4.51
CA HIS A 148 4.12 2.68 -4.74
C HIS A 148 4.41 2.30 -6.20
N ASN A 149 3.80 3.05 -7.11
CA ASN A 149 3.89 2.79 -8.54
C ASN A 149 4.04 4.11 -9.30
N THR A 150 5.06 4.20 -10.15
CA THR A 150 5.34 5.38 -10.98
C THR A 150 5.03 5.11 -12.46
N LEU A 151 4.48 3.94 -12.79
CA LEU A 151 4.14 3.59 -14.16
C LEU A 151 2.96 4.40 -14.67
N THR A 152 3.01 4.74 -15.95
CA THR A 152 1.88 5.30 -16.67
C THR A 152 1.05 4.18 -17.29
N PHE A 153 -0.25 4.23 -17.07
CA PHE A 153 -1.20 3.27 -17.61
C PHE A 153 -1.98 3.89 -18.76
N PRO A 154 -2.27 3.14 -19.84
CA PRO A 154 -2.99 3.66 -21.01
C PRO A 154 -4.51 3.73 -20.79
N ARG A 155 -4.98 3.96 -19.55
CA ARG A 155 -6.39 4.03 -19.17
C ARG A 155 -6.64 5.25 -18.28
N PRO A 156 -7.66 6.07 -18.58
CA PRO A 156 -7.91 7.31 -17.86
C PRO A 156 -8.44 7.09 -16.42
N ASN A 157 -8.87 5.89 -16.08
CA ASN A 157 -9.36 5.53 -14.76
C ASN A 157 -8.30 4.82 -13.90
N ILE A 158 -7.05 4.69 -14.37
CA ILE A 158 -5.93 4.15 -13.57
C ILE A 158 -4.98 5.30 -13.23
N TYR A 159 -4.72 5.47 -11.95
CA TYR A 159 -3.86 6.50 -11.39
C TYR A 159 -2.68 5.86 -10.68
N SER A 160 -1.51 6.48 -10.74
CA SER A 160 -0.30 6.03 -10.05
C SER A 160 0.15 7.07 -9.03
N VAL A 161 0.53 6.60 -7.85
CA VAL A 161 1.15 7.40 -6.79
C VAL A 161 2.33 6.61 -6.23
N GLY A 162 3.51 7.19 -6.27
CA GLY A 162 4.70 6.52 -5.76
C GLY A 162 5.90 7.45 -5.68
N ALA A 163 6.90 7.01 -4.93
CA ALA A 163 8.23 7.62 -4.93
C ALA A 163 9.02 7.16 -6.17
N ASP A 164 9.90 7.99 -6.65
CA ASP A 164 10.86 7.62 -7.68
C ASP A 164 12.04 6.86 -7.06
N GLU A 165 11.89 5.54 -6.91
CA GLU A 165 12.90 4.65 -6.34
C GLU A 165 14.22 4.72 -7.14
N VAL A 166 14.15 4.90 -8.45
CA VAL A 166 15.34 5.02 -9.31
C VAL A 166 16.13 6.28 -8.95
N ALA A 167 15.44 7.42 -8.87
CA ALA A 167 16.06 8.68 -8.43
C ALA A 167 16.55 8.59 -6.98
N GLY A 168 15.82 7.88 -6.12
CA GLY A 168 16.21 7.62 -4.73
C GLY A 168 17.56 6.89 -4.64
N ILE A 169 17.71 5.76 -5.30
CA ILE A 169 18.97 4.98 -5.34
C ILE A 169 20.11 5.79 -5.96
N GLN A 170 19.84 6.51 -7.04
CA GLN A 170 20.84 7.39 -7.66
C GLN A 170 21.34 8.46 -6.67
N SER A 171 20.41 9.07 -5.93
CA SER A 171 20.74 10.08 -4.90
C SER A 171 21.56 9.50 -3.75
N CYS A 172 21.27 8.26 -3.33
CA CYS A 172 22.05 7.55 -2.32
C CYS A 172 23.51 7.35 -2.79
N VAL A 173 23.70 6.85 -4.02
CA VAL A 173 25.03 6.66 -4.60
C VAL A 173 25.77 7.98 -4.71
N ASP A 174 25.14 9.04 -5.23
CA ASP A 174 25.73 10.37 -5.39
C ASP A 174 26.14 10.97 -4.03
N TYR A 175 25.27 10.82 -3.04
CA TYR A 175 25.57 11.30 -1.68
C TYR A 175 26.76 10.57 -1.07
N LEU A 176 26.80 9.24 -1.12
CA LEU A 176 27.89 8.44 -0.58
C LEU A 176 29.22 8.73 -1.31
N ALA A 177 29.20 8.82 -2.64
CA ALA A 177 30.36 9.20 -3.43
C ALA A 177 30.88 10.61 -3.08
N SER A 178 29.97 11.58 -2.88
CA SER A 178 30.36 12.94 -2.44
C SER A 178 30.99 12.97 -1.04
N ARG A 179 30.69 11.97 -0.20
CA ARG A 179 31.30 11.77 1.12
C ARG A 179 32.63 11.02 1.06
N GLY A 180 33.15 10.72 -0.13
CA GLY A 180 34.43 10.05 -0.35
C GLY A 180 34.38 8.54 -0.17
N ARG A 181 33.15 7.93 -0.14
CA ARG A 181 33.01 6.47 -0.08
C ARG A 181 33.45 5.86 -1.39
N ARG A 182 34.15 4.73 -1.31
CA ARG A 182 34.80 4.08 -2.48
C ARG A 182 34.45 2.62 -2.66
N HIS A 183 33.97 1.94 -1.61
CA HIS A 183 33.60 0.53 -1.62
C HIS A 183 32.16 0.37 -1.18
N MET A 184 31.26 0.42 -2.17
CA MET A 184 29.82 0.49 -1.97
C MET A 184 29.15 -0.84 -2.24
N LEU A 185 28.33 -1.31 -1.29
CA LEU A 185 27.52 -2.51 -1.47
C LEU A 185 26.04 -2.15 -1.59
N LEU A 186 25.34 -2.84 -2.49
CA LEU A 186 23.89 -2.88 -2.53
C LEU A 186 23.42 -4.24 -2.02
N VAL A 187 22.45 -4.22 -1.10
CA VAL A 187 21.86 -5.44 -0.52
C VAL A 187 20.37 -5.48 -0.87
N ILE A 188 19.96 -6.48 -1.64
CA ILE A 188 18.59 -6.61 -2.15
C ILE A 188 18.07 -8.03 -2.03
N ASN A 189 16.73 -8.15 -2.03
CA ASN A 189 16.04 -9.40 -2.29
C ASN A 189 15.51 -9.36 -3.74
N GLU A 190 16.13 -10.12 -4.64
CA GLU A 190 15.79 -10.12 -6.08
C GLU A 190 14.46 -10.79 -6.42
N ASN A 191 13.85 -11.52 -5.51
CA ASN A 191 12.60 -12.25 -5.77
C ASN A 191 11.39 -11.33 -5.99
N ARG A 192 11.61 -9.99 -5.93
CA ARG A 192 10.57 -8.97 -6.15
C ARG A 192 10.90 -8.11 -7.37
N VAL A 193 9.86 -7.64 -8.06
CA VAL A 193 10.00 -6.76 -9.24
C VAL A 193 10.76 -5.48 -8.89
N SER A 194 10.59 -4.94 -7.67
CA SER A 194 11.34 -3.79 -7.16
C SER A 194 12.85 -4.05 -7.10
N GLY A 195 13.27 -5.26 -6.72
CA GLY A 195 14.69 -5.60 -6.62
C GLY A 195 15.44 -5.46 -7.95
N ALA A 196 14.84 -5.87 -9.07
CA ALA A 196 15.44 -5.71 -10.38
C ALA A 196 15.58 -4.24 -10.79
N LEU A 197 14.58 -3.40 -10.45
CA LEU A 197 14.61 -1.97 -10.70
C LEU A 197 15.71 -1.27 -9.90
N ILE A 198 15.79 -1.54 -8.60
CA ILE A 198 16.80 -1.00 -7.68
C ILE A 198 18.21 -1.41 -8.13
N ARG A 199 18.40 -2.68 -8.53
CA ARG A 199 19.67 -3.15 -9.09
C ARG A 199 20.07 -2.33 -10.31
N SER A 200 19.19 -2.20 -11.31
CA SER A 200 19.48 -1.45 -12.53
C SER A 200 19.80 0.02 -12.25
N ALA A 201 19.08 0.64 -11.32
CA ALA A 201 19.33 2.01 -10.89
C ALA A 201 20.72 2.16 -10.25
N PHE A 202 21.09 1.23 -9.35
CA PHE A 202 22.39 1.21 -8.71
C PHE A 202 23.52 1.01 -9.70
N GLU A 203 23.44 -0.01 -10.58
CA GLU A 203 24.42 -0.29 -11.62
C GLU A 203 24.64 0.92 -12.57
N SER A 204 23.57 1.62 -12.89
CA SER A 204 23.62 2.85 -13.70
C SER A 204 24.27 4.00 -12.94
N ALA A 205 23.96 4.16 -11.66
CA ALA A 205 24.50 5.24 -10.84
C ALA A 205 26.00 5.09 -10.59
N VAL A 206 26.47 3.88 -10.24
CA VAL A 206 27.90 3.64 -9.94
C VAL A 206 28.81 3.82 -11.17
N LYS A 207 28.30 3.59 -12.39
CA LYS A 207 29.06 3.84 -13.64
C LYS A 207 29.51 5.29 -13.81
N ARG A 208 28.86 6.24 -13.15
CA ARG A 208 29.25 7.66 -13.17
C ARG A 208 30.52 7.94 -12.35
N TYR A 209 30.93 6.98 -11.52
CA TYR A 209 32.06 7.09 -10.61
C TYR A 209 33.09 5.99 -10.85
N PRO A 210 34.02 6.15 -11.84
CA PRO A 210 34.97 5.10 -12.25
C PRO A 210 35.91 4.61 -11.16
N HIS A 211 36.10 5.41 -10.10
CA HIS A 211 36.94 5.07 -8.95
C HIS A 211 36.17 4.34 -7.83
N LEU A 212 34.86 4.20 -7.96
CA LEU A 212 34.01 3.53 -6.99
C LEU A 212 33.98 2.03 -7.30
N ARG A 213 34.38 1.21 -6.32
CA ARG A 213 34.19 -0.24 -6.35
C ARG A 213 32.80 -0.57 -5.81
N SER A 214 32.10 -1.47 -6.44
CA SER A 214 30.77 -1.84 -6.00
C SER A 214 30.51 -3.34 -6.17
N ALA A 215 29.69 -3.89 -5.27
CA ALA A 215 29.16 -5.23 -5.39
C ALA A 215 27.68 -5.25 -5.02
N ILE A 216 26.95 -6.27 -5.50
CA ILE A 216 25.53 -6.45 -5.23
C ILE A 216 25.34 -7.81 -4.58
N TYR A 217 24.76 -7.81 -3.39
CA TYR A 217 24.36 -9.01 -2.68
C TYR A 217 22.87 -9.23 -2.84
N THR A 218 22.52 -10.38 -3.38
CA THR A 218 21.15 -10.77 -3.70
C THR A 218 20.67 -11.91 -2.82
N GLY A 219 19.37 -12.14 -2.77
CA GLY A 219 18.78 -13.24 -2.01
C GLY A 219 18.91 -13.10 -0.50
N VAL A 220 19.20 -11.88 0.00
CA VAL A 220 19.21 -11.60 1.44
C VAL A 220 17.77 -11.54 1.93
N PRO A 221 17.37 -12.36 2.92
CA PRO A 221 16.03 -12.32 3.49
C PRO A 221 15.70 -10.92 4.01
N THR A 222 14.47 -10.45 3.75
CA THR A 222 13.98 -9.15 4.22
C THR A 222 13.59 -9.24 5.70
N SER A 223 14.60 -9.38 6.56
CA SER A 223 14.47 -9.51 8.01
C SER A 223 15.73 -9.01 8.71
N VAL A 224 15.64 -8.78 10.02
CA VAL A 224 16.80 -8.42 10.86
C VAL A 224 17.85 -9.52 10.81
N ASP A 225 17.44 -10.77 11.00
CA ASP A 225 18.34 -11.95 10.96
C ASP A 225 19.05 -12.07 9.60
N GLY A 226 18.34 -11.77 8.51
CA GLY A 226 18.89 -11.72 7.15
C GLY A 226 19.99 -10.66 7.02
N GLY A 227 19.78 -9.48 7.60
CA GLY A 227 20.75 -8.41 7.66
C GLY A 227 21.97 -8.76 8.52
N GLU A 228 21.76 -9.40 9.66
CA GLU A 228 22.84 -9.88 10.56
C GLU A 228 23.71 -10.92 9.85
N SER A 229 23.08 -11.95 9.28
CA SER A 229 23.80 -12.99 8.53
C SER A 229 24.59 -12.43 7.35
N PHE A 230 24.02 -11.46 6.63
CA PHE A 230 24.72 -10.75 5.56
C PHE A 230 25.93 -9.99 6.11
N ALA A 231 25.76 -9.21 7.18
CA ALA A 231 26.84 -8.38 7.74
C ALA A 231 28.04 -9.21 8.21
N LEU A 232 27.81 -10.33 8.90
CA LEU A 232 28.86 -11.24 9.32
C LEU A 232 29.66 -11.78 8.13
N ARG A 233 28.97 -12.18 7.05
CA ARG A 233 29.61 -12.64 5.82
C ARG A 233 30.37 -11.52 5.12
N MET A 234 29.78 -10.35 5.01
CA MET A 234 30.36 -9.17 4.36
C MET A 234 31.67 -8.75 5.01
N LEU A 235 31.74 -8.73 6.34
CA LEU A 235 32.94 -8.37 7.06
C LEU A 235 34.13 -9.33 6.77
N GLN A 236 33.86 -10.57 6.42
CA GLN A 236 34.88 -11.55 6.03
C GLN A 236 35.25 -11.45 4.53
N GLU A 237 34.24 -11.30 3.65
CA GLU A 237 34.44 -11.34 2.20
C GLU A 237 34.85 -9.99 1.61
N GLN A 238 34.41 -8.87 2.22
CA GLN A 238 34.60 -7.50 1.73
C GLN A 238 35.04 -6.55 2.88
N PRO A 239 36.17 -6.79 3.53
CA PRO A 239 36.59 -6.02 4.70
C PRO A 239 36.85 -4.52 4.38
N GLU A 240 37.02 -4.16 3.11
CA GLU A 240 37.24 -2.77 2.65
C GLU A 240 35.94 -1.98 2.46
N THR A 241 34.77 -2.61 2.70
CA THR A 241 33.47 -1.95 2.56
C THR A 241 33.37 -0.72 3.43
N ASP A 242 33.05 0.42 2.84
CA ASP A 242 32.88 1.69 3.54
C ASP A 242 31.46 2.27 3.45
N SER A 243 30.60 1.64 2.63
CA SER A 243 29.22 2.06 2.48
C SER A 243 28.28 0.93 2.03
N ILE A 244 27.10 0.89 2.59
CA ILE A 244 26.08 -0.13 2.35
C ILE A 244 24.74 0.55 2.12
N ILE A 245 24.08 0.20 1.02
CA ILE A 245 22.69 0.57 0.71
C ILE A 245 21.85 -0.70 0.83
N CYS A 246 20.91 -0.71 1.76
CA CYS A 246 19.97 -1.80 1.95
C CYS A 246 18.62 -1.41 1.35
N ALA A 247 18.07 -2.22 0.45
CA ALA A 247 16.77 -2.00 -0.14
C ALA A 247 15.60 -2.31 0.81
N ASN A 248 15.88 -2.38 2.13
CA ASN A 248 14.87 -2.51 3.18
C ASN A 248 15.48 -2.19 4.54
N ASP A 249 14.73 -1.50 5.39
CA ASP A 249 15.20 -1.10 6.74
C ASP A 249 15.42 -2.26 7.69
N LEU A 250 14.65 -3.36 7.58
CA LEU A 250 14.88 -4.53 8.43
C LEU A 250 16.28 -5.14 8.18
N ILE A 251 16.71 -5.19 6.91
CA ILE A 251 18.07 -5.59 6.56
C ILE A 251 19.07 -4.60 7.14
N ALA A 252 18.82 -3.29 7.00
CA ALA A 252 19.70 -2.25 7.53
C ALA A 252 19.84 -2.32 9.05
N ILE A 253 18.77 -2.60 9.79
CA ILE A 253 18.77 -2.80 11.24
C ILE A 253 19.67 -3.98 11.61
N GLY A 254 19.53 -5.13 10.93
CA GLY A 254 20.38 -6.29 11.15
C GLY A 254 21.85 -5.99 10.89
N VAL A 255 22.17 -5.32 9.78
CA VAL A 255 23.53 -4.85 9.49
C VAL A 255 24.05 -3.95 10.61
N LEU A 256 23.24 -2.98 11.06
CA LEU A 256 23.61 -2.06 12.11
C LEU A 256 23.91 -2.76 13.44
N ASN A 257 23.15 -3.81 13.80
CA ASN A 257 23.36 -4.61 15.00
C ASN A 257 24.78 -5.22 14.99
N ILE A 258 25.11 -5.93 13.91
CA ILE A 258 26.43 -6.58 13.79
C ILE A 258 27.57 -5.54 13.74
N LEU A 259 27.41 -4.44 13.01
CA LEU A 259 28.44 -3.39 12.99
C LEU A 259 28.70 -2.83 14.39
N LYS A 260 27.65 -2.64 15.21
CA LYS A 260 27.79 -2.21 16.61
C LYS A 260 28.47 -3.27 17.47
N GLU A 261 28.09 -4.55 17.34
CA GLU A 261 28.74 -5.65 18.08
C GLU A 261 30.23 -5.76 17.77
N GLN A 262 30.59 -5.52 16.52
CA GLN A 262 32.00 -5.50 16.08
C GLN A 262 32.71 -4.15 16.36
N SER A 263 32.06 -3.23 17.09
CA SER A 263 32.59 -1.91 17.42
C SER A 263 32.95 -1.04 16.19
N ILE A 264 32.32 -1.29 15.07
CA ILE A 264 32.45 -0.52 13.82
C ILE A 264 31.57 0.72 13.89
N GLN A 265 32.16 1.89 13.73
CA GLN A 265 31.46 3.16 13.84
C GLN A 265 30.62 3.46 12.56
N VAL A 266 29.34 3.71 12.75
CA VAL A 266 28.39 4.14 11.70
C VAL A 266 27.99 5.59 12.01
N PRO A 267 28.15 6.55 11.10
CA PRO A 267 28.57 6.41 9.70
C PRO A 267 30.07 6.57 9.46
N GLN A 268 30.92 6.70 10.48
CA GLN A 268 32.33 7.13 10.33
C GLN A 268 33.15 6.11 9.52
N GLN A 269 33.12 4.85 9.90
CA GLN A 269 33.83 3.77 9.21
C GLN A 269 32.99 3.21 8.06
N ILE A 270 31.76 2.84 8.33
CA ILE A 270 30.82 2.34 7.31
C ILE A 270 29.56 3.22 7.32
N SER A 271 29.23 3.82 6.17
CA SER A 271 27.95 4.49 6.00
C SER A 271 26.87 3.46 5.67
N LEU A 272 25.73 3.54 6.34
CA LEU A 272 24.61 2.62 6.15
C LEU A 272 23.36 3.41 5.78
N MET A 273 22.67 2.95 4.74
CA MET A 273 21.38 3.49 4.29
C MET A 273 20.35 2.37 4.19
N GLY A 274 19.14 2.65 4.63
CA GLY A 274 17.95 1.83 4.43
C GLY A 274 16.95 2.51 3.49
N GLU A 275 15.89 1.81 3.15
CA GLU A 275 14.77 2.28 2.36
C GLU A 275 13.45 1.95 3.08
N ASN A 276 12.46 2.83 2.94
CA ASN A 276 11.09 2.74 3.48
C ASN A 276 10.84 3.32 4.89
N ASN A 277 11.77 3.93 5.52
CA ASN A 277 11.68 4.69 6.80
C ASN A 277 10.36 4.56 7.58
#